data_b912a4e757027c3f98e94ef2986aa50d
#
_entry.id   b912a4e757027c3f98e94ef2986aa50d
#
_cell.length_a   1.000
_cell.length_b   1.000
_cell.length_c   1.000
_cell.angle_alpha   90.00
_cell.angle_beta   90.00
_cell.angle_gamma   90.00
#
_symmetry.space_group_name_H-M   'P 1'
#
loop_
_entity.id
_entity.type
_entity.pdbx_description
1 polymer ?
#
loop_
_entity_poly.entity_id
_entity_poly.type
_entity_poly.pdbx_seq_one_letter_code
_entity_poly.pdbx_strand_id
1 'polypeptide(L)'
;MRLFDLISMTLRNLLRRKARTLLTMMGVVVGTCAIVVMVSLGLAMTKSMEESLAQMGDLTQITIQNYGNSKDKPELNDAVLSQIMQLEGVVAVTPFADAPWMNMSIVSGRNDKYKMSMYSVMGVYSEALSNFGYKAEKGELLTASTNLKKEVNILFGNQSAYDFEDTKRSWRNNRVSAIPDENGNMPDPFVDPLNDKMTLQLESQEFDENGNPKYPAITRDVNVTGILVADSSVGYETSYYCFMDIKDLRELYKEYKRVNKIRDDKNQNSGNTNTLENYSQVKVKVSDIDLVSQVDQAIKDMGYDTYSLESVREPMQKQMQQQQLFLGSLAAISLLVAAIGITNTMIMSIYERTREIGVMKVLGCKIGNIRAVFLMEAGLIGFCGGLAG
;
A
#
# COMPACT_ATOMS: atom_id res chain seq x y z
N MET A 1 22.72 56.63 19.72
CA MET A 1 23.81 55.61 19.62
C MET A 1 23.67 54.94 18.26
N ARG A 2 24.79 54.68 17.59
CA ARG A 2 24.78 53.95 16.30
C ARG A 2 24.61 52.48 16.60
N LEU A 3 23.97 51.72 15.69
CA LEU A 3 23.67 50.31 15.87
C LEU A 3 24.94 49.47 16.16
N PHE A 4 26.04 49.83 15.54
CA PHE A 4 27.36 49.21 15.71
C PHE A 4 27.91 49.39 17.13
N ASP A 5 27.72 50.58 17.76
CA ASP A 5 28.13 50.82 19.13
C ASP A 5 27.34 49.97 20.13
N LEU A 6 26.06 49.80 19.86
CA LEU A 6 25.17 48.94 20.65
C LEU A 6 25.62 47.46 20.62
N ILE A 7 25.92 46.92 19.44
CA ILE A 7 26.38 45.56 19.25
C ILE A 7 27.74 45.35 19.96
N SER A 8 28.68 46.26 19.74
CA SER A 8 30.02 46.16 20.36
C SER A 8 29.96 46.22 21.88
N MET A 9 29.13 47.09 22.45
CA MET A 9 28.91 47.21 23.87
C MET A 9 28.26 45.94 24.46
N THR A 10 27.23 45.39 23.75
CA THR A 10 26.55 44.20 24.14
C THR A 10 27.47 42.95 24.13
N LEU A 11 28.29 42.82 23.08
CA LEU A 11 29.25 41.69 22.98
C LEU A 11 30.31 41.74 24.09
N ARG A 12 30.83 42.93 24.42
CA ARG A 12 31.80 43.12 25.52
C ARG A 12 31.16 42.78 26.87
N ASN A 13 29.86 43.09 27.06
CA ASN A 13 29.12 42.76 28.26
C ASN A 13 28.90 41.28 28.43
N LEU A 14 28.53 40.56 27.38
CA LEU A 14 28.34 39.09 27.36
C LEU A 14 29.65 38.37 27.70
N LEU A 15 30.78 38.82 27.14
CA LEU A 15 32.09 38.23 27.39
C LEU A 15 32.63 38.48 28.81
N ARG A 16 32.17 39.52 29.54
CA ARG A 16 32.56 39.81 30.92
C ARG A 16 32.02 38.77 31.92
N ARG A 17 30.92 38.06 31.59
CA ARG A 17 30.24 37.09 32.49
C ARG A 17 30.02 35.74 31.83
N LYS A 18 31.14 35.14 31.36
CA LYS A 18 31.17 33.94 30.53
C LYS A 18 30.33 32.76 31.06
N ALA A 19 30.45 32.47 32.36
CA ALA A 19 29.76 31.32 32.97
C ALA A 19 28.21 31.47 32.91
N ARG A 20 27.69 32.68 33.19
CA ARG A 20 26.26 32.93 33.19
C ARG A 20 25.69 32.91 31.76
N THR A 21 26.37 33.60 30.83
CA THR A 21 26.02 33.64 29.43
C THR A 21 26.03 32.24 28.82
N LEU A 22 27.04 31.42 29.13
CA LEU A 22 27.15 30.04 28.68
C LEU A 22 25.96 29.18 29.19
N LEU A 23 25.64 29.31 30.51
CA LEU A 23 24.55 28.53 31.09
C LEU A 23 23.18 28.86 30.51
N THR A 24 22.91 30.17 30.27
CA THR A 24 21.65 30.58 29.63
C THR A 24 21.62 30.19 28.16
N MET A 25 22.71 30.28 27.42
CA MET A 25 22.84 29.84 26.07
C MET A 25 22.60 28.34 25.93
N MET A 26 23.14 27.51 26.83
CA MET A 26 22.87 26.06 26.89
C MET A 26 21.37 25.75 26.99
N GLY A 27 20.64 26.50 27.81
CA GLY A 27 19.19 26.34 27.90
C GLY A 27 18.46 26.57 26.55
N VAL A 28 18.91 27.57 25.81
CA VAL A 28 18.35 27.86 24.46
C VAL A 28 18.76 26.77 23.46
N VAL A 29 20.02 26.34 23.46
CA VAL A 29 20.55 25.25 22.62
C VAL A 29 19.71 23.98 22.80
N VAL A 30 19.49 23.56 24.05
CA VAL A 30 18.67 22.37 24.33
C VAL A 30 17.25 22.52 23.79
N GLY A 31 16.62 23.72 23.95
CA GLY A 31 15.28 23.98 23.44
C GLY A 31 15.21 23.94 21.91
N THR A 32 16.17 24.54 21.23
CA THR A 32 16.22 24.56 19.77
C THR A 32 16.58 23.21 19.18
N CYS A 33 17.53 22.46 19.76
CA CYS A 33 17.83 21.08 19.40
C CYS A 33 16.56 20.20 19.49
N ALA A 34 15.79 20.35 20.56
CA ALA A 34 14.55 19.58 20.73
C ALA A 34 13.54 19.84 19.58
N ILE A 35 13.42 21.10 19.14
CA ILE A 35 12.54 21.46 18.01
C ILE A 35 13.06 20.86 16.70
N VAL A 36 14.36 21.01 16.42
CA VAL A 36 14.97 20.49 15.18
C VAL A 36 14.80 18.98 15.11
N VAL A 37 15.08 18.27 16.21
CA VAL A 37 14.89 16.81 16.28
C VAL A 37 13.42 16.43 16.07
N MET A 38 12.48 17.15 16.69
CA MET A 38 11.05 16.90 16.54
C MET A 38 10.59 17.05 15.08
N VAL A 39 10.97 18.16 14.43
CA VAL A 39 10.59 18.42 13.03
C VAL A 39 11.22 17.37 12.10
N SER A 40 12.51 17.09 12.28
CA SER A 40 13.24 16.09 11.48
C SER A 40 12.65 14.69 11.65
N LEU A 41 12.33 14.29 12.88
CA LEU A 41 11.69 13.01 13.16
C LEU A 41 10.29 12.93 12.55
N GLY A 42 9.50 14.01 12.65
CA GLY A 42 8.18 14.09 12.05
C GLY A 42 8.22 13.90 10.53
N LEU A 43 9.13 14.58 9.84
CA LEU A 43 9.32 14.44 8.39
C LEU A 43 9.79 13.03 8.01
N ALA A 44 10.76 12.48 8.75
CA ALA A 44 11.27 11.13 8.52
C ALA A 44 10.17 10.07 8.70
N MET A 45 9.33 10.18 9.73
CA MET A 45 8.22 9.28 9.98
C MET A 45 7.18 9.35 8.86
N THR A 46 6.82 10.54 8.41
CA THR A 46 5.86 10.72 7.28
C THR A 46 6.39 10.03 6.02
N LYS A 47 7.65 10.29 5.66
CA LYS A 47 8.28 9.69 4.50
C LYS A 47 8.36 8.15 4.61
N SER A 48 8.79 7.63 5.75
CA SER A 48 8.86 6.19 6.00
C SER A 48 7.48 5.52 5.91
N MET A 49 6.43 6.20 6.38
CA MET A 49 5.06 5.72 6.25
C MET A 49 4.62 5.65 4.79
N GLU A 50 4.86 6.71 4.01
CA GLU A 50 4.54 6.75 2.58
C GLU A 50 5.26 5.64 1.81
N GLU A 51 6.55 5.44 2.07
CA GLU A 51 7.34 4.36 1.48
C GLU A 51 6.82 2.98 1.89
N SER A 52 6.42 2.79 3.15
CA SER A 52 5.85 1.53 3.63
C SER A 52 4.50 1.25 2.99
N LEU A 53 3.62 2.24 2.88
CA LEU A 53 2.32 2.09 2.24
C LEU A 53 2.46 1.79 0.73
N ALA A 54 3.40 2.45 0.05
CA ALA A 54 3.68 2.20 -1.36
C ALA A 54 4.18 0.76 -1.62
N GLN A 55 4.85 0.15 -0.65
CA GLN A 55 5.27 -1.26 -0.73
C GLN A 55 4.14 -2.25 -0.41
N MET A 56 3.09 -1.82 0.28
CA MET A 56 1.95 -2.68 0.64
C MET A 56 0.95 -2.86 -0.50
N GLY A 57 0.97 -1.97 -1.51
CA GLY A 57 0.07 -2.04 -2.65
C GLY A 57 -0.34 -0.67 -3.20
N ASP A 58 -1.33 -0.70 -4.10
CA ASP A 58 -1.84 0.48 -4.78
C ASP A 58 -2.82 1.26 -3.88
N LEU A 59 -2.45 2.47 -3.50
CA LEU A 59 -3.25 3.36 -2.64
C LEU A 59 -4.55 3.83 -3.29
N THR A 60 -4.66 3.74 -4.61
CA THR A 60 -5.86 4.13 -5.36
C THR A 60 -6.78 2.96 -5.67
N GLN A 61 -6.51 1.77 -5.10
CA GLN A 61 -7.33 0.60 -5.26
C GLN A 61 -8.24 0.37 -4.05
N ILE A 62 -9.52 0.13 -4.32
CA ILE A 62 -10.50 -0.33 -3.33
C ILE A 62 -10.87 -1.76 -3.68
N THR A 63 -10.86 -2.63 -2.69
CA THR A 63 -11.32 -4.01 -2.82
C THR A 63 -12.65 -4.17 -2.11
N ILE A 64 -13.68 -4.51 -2.84
CA ILE A 64 -15.00 -4.85 -2.30
C ILE A 64 -14.97 -6.32 -1.94
N GLN A 65 -15.37 -6.66 -0.73
CA GLN A 65 -15.44 -8.03 -0.23
C GLN A 65 -16.89 -8.39 0.11
N ASN A 66 -17.39 -9.43 -0.52
CA ASN A 66 -18.74 -9.93 -0.29
C ASN A 66 -18.69 -11.39 0.20
N TYR A 67 -17.86 -11.64 1.20
CA TYR A 67 -17.74 -12.94 1.84
C TYR A 67 -18.84 -13.11 2.90
N GLY A 68 -19.51 -14.23 2.89
CA GLY A 68 -20.39 -14.70 3.97
C GLY A 68 -21.82 -14.99 3.54
N ASN A 69 -22.44 -15.86 4.36
CA ASN A 69 -23.80 -16.40 4.21
C ASN A 69 -24.90 -15.47 4.73
N SER A 70 -24.65 -14.18 4.86
CA SER A 70 -25.66 -13.26 5.36
C SER A 70 -26.72 -13.07 4.28
N LYS A 71 -27.95 -13.53 4.52
CA LYS A 71 -29.11 -13.29 3.66
C LYS A 71 -29.42 -11.81 3.45
N ASP A 72 -28.78 -10.97 4.25
CA ASP A 72 -28.99 -9.51 4.28
C ASP A 72 -27.96 -8.73 3.43
N LYS A 73 -26.96 -9.41 2.86
CA LYS A 73 -25.98 -8.72 1.99
C LYS A 73 -26.48 -8.62 0.55
N PRO A 74 -26.35 -7.45 -0.09
CA PRO A 74 -26.74 -7.28 -1.48
C PRO A 74 -25.87 -8.14 -2.41
N GLU A 75 -26.45 -8.61 -3.52
CA GLU A 75 -25.72 -9.34 -4.54
C GLU A 75 -24.73 -8.42 -5.26
N LEU A 76 -23.49 -8.86 -5.41
CA LEU A 76 -22.43 -8.14 -6.13
C LEU A 76 -22.29 -8.70 -7.54
N ASN A 77 -23.05 -8.14 -8.49
CA ASN A 77 -23.17 -8.61 -9.86
C ASN A 77 -22.77 -7.53 -10.88
N ASP A 78 -22.78 -7.87 -12.18
CA ASP A 78 -22.40 -6.95 -13.27
C ASP A 78 -23.20 -5.65 -13.28
N ALA A 79 -24.47 -5.67 -12.87
CA ALA A 79 -25.29 -4.46 -12.79
C ALA A 79 -24.76 -3.50 -11.73
N VAL A 80 -24.36 -4.02 -10.58
CA VAL A 80 -23.73 -3.23 -9.51
C VAL A 80 -22.36 -2.72 -9.94
N LEU A 81 -21.55 -3.55 -10.61
CA LEU A 81 -20.25 -3.11 -11.14
C LEU A 81 -20.42 -1.94 -12.11
N SER A 82 -21.47 -1.98 -12.94
CA SER A 82 -21.79 -0.88 -13.85
C SER A 82 -22.22 0.40 -13.11
N GLN A 83 -22.89 0.28 -11.97
CA GLN A 83 -23.23 1.44 -11.12
C GLN A 83 -21.99 2.02 -10.46
N ILE A 84 -21.09 1.17 -9.92
CA ILE A 84 -19.83 1.59 -9.31
C ILE A 84 -18.94 2.30 -10.34
N MET A 85 -18.91 1.82 -11.58
CA MET A 85 -18.16 2.44 -12.68
C MET A 85 -18.63 3.87 -13.01
N GLN A 86 -19.87 4.24 -12.66
CA GLN A 86 -20.44 5.57 -12.87
C GLN A 86 -20.12 6.56 -11.73
N LEU A 87 -19.53 6.10 -10.61
CA LEU A 87 -19.12 6.97 -9.53
C LEU A 87 -17.99 7.91 -9.98
N GLU A 88 -18.03 9.14 -9.50
CA GLU A 88 -17.01 10.13 -9.80
C GLU A 88 -15.65 9.67 -9.31
N GLY A 89 -14.65 9.73 -10.17
CA GLY A 89 -13.28 9.32 -9.88
C GLY A 89 -12.97 7.83 -10.10
N VAL A 90 -13.96 6.98 -10.42
CA VAL A 90 -13.71 5.57 -10.76
C VAL A 90 -13.20 5.47 -12.21
N VAL A 91 -12.06 4.81 -12.40
CA VAL A 91 -11.40 4.62 -13.70
C VAL A 91 -11.66 3.21 -14.24
N ALA A 92 -11.66 2.22 -13.38
CA ALA A 92 -11.90 0.83 -13.77
C ALA A 92 -12.51 0.03 -12.62
N VAL A 93 -13.30 -0.95 -12.98
CA VAL A 93 -13.88 -1.95 -12.06
C VAL A 93 -13.67 -3.32 -12.68
N THR A 94 -13.26 -4.30 -11.90
CA THR A 94 -13.13 -5.68 -12.35
C THR A 94 -13.59 -6.65 -11.27
N PRO A 95 -14.35 -7.70 -11.63
CA PRO A 95 -14.52 -8.82 -10.72
C PRO A 95 -13.16 -9.47 -10.48
N PHE A 96 -13.01 -10.08 -9.32
CA PHE A 96 -11.89 -10.94 -9.00
C PHE A 96 -12.50 -12.27 -8.55
N ALA A 97 -12.99 -13.01 -9.56
CA ALA A 97 -13.82 -14.18 -9.34
C ALA A 97 -13.01 -15.46 -9.40
N ASP A 98 -13.03 -16.17 -8.31
CA ASP A 98 -12.45 -17.50 -8.19
C ASP A 98 -13.36 -18.55 -8.84
N ALA A 99 -12.78 -19.58 -9.45
CA ALA A 99 -13.53 -20.69 -10.03
C ALA A 99 -13.37 -22.00 -9.23
N PRO A 100 -13.74 -22.03 -7.93
CA PRO A 100 -13.33 -23.06 -7.00
C PRO A 100 -13.94 -24.44 -7.24
N TRP A 101 -15.01 -24.53 -8.02
CA TRP A 101 -15.82 -25.74 -8.12
C TRP A 101 -15.65 -26.51 -9.42
N MET A 102 -14.79 -26.07 -10.30
CA MET A 102 -14.40 -26.83 -11.48
C MET A 102 -13.09 -27.55 -11.21
N ASN A 103 -13.08 -28.88 -11.37
CA ASN A 103 -11.83 -29.65 -11.31
C ASN A 103 -11.01 -29.34 -12.57
N MET A 104 -10.31 -28.18 -12.53
CA MET A 104 -9.63 -27.58 -13.67
C MET A 104 -8.13 -27.80 -13.54
N SER A 105 -7.51 -28.27 -14.62
CA SER A 105 -6.07 -28.44 -14.69
C SER A 105 -5.55 -28.12 -16.08
N ILE A 106 -4.30 -27.69 -16.18
CA ILE A 106 -3.56 -27.59 -17.44
C ILE A 106 -2.58 -28.73 -17.50
N VAL A 107 -2.57 -29.44 -18.63
CA VAL A 107 -1.65 -30.52 -18.90
C VAL A 107 -0.75 -30.19 -20.08
N SER A 108 0.48 -30.71 -20.04
CA SER A 108 1.48 -30.54 -21.09
C SER A 108 2.38 -31.78 -21.23
N GLY A 109 3.02 -31.88 -22.38
CA GLY A 109 3.95 -32.93 -22.70
C GLY A 109 3.27 -34.24 -23.13
N ARG A 110 4.09 -35.22 -23.53
CA ARG A 110 3.60 -36.50 -24.05
C ARG A 110 2.90 -37.31 -22.95
N ASN A 111 1.64 -37.71 -23.17
CA ASN A 111 0.78 -38.42 -22.24
C ASN A 111 0.56 -37.63 -20.93
N ASP A 112 0.29 -36.36 -21.03
CA ASP A 112 -0.01 -35.46 -19.92
C ASP A 112 1.00 -35.56 -18.77
N LYS A 113 2.28 -35.60 -19.18
CA LYS A 113 3.38 -35.80 -18.22
C LYS A 113 3.42 -34.72 -17.17
N TYR A 114 3.15 -33.50 -17.55
CA TYR A 114 3.14 -32.34 -16.67
C TYR A 114 1.70 -31.88 -16.46
N LYS A 115 1.33 -31.70 -15.21
CA LYS A 115 -0.02 -31.27 -14.81
C LYS A 115 0.07 -30.12 -13.81
N MET A 116 -0.68 -29.07 -14.03
CA MET A 116 -0.86 -27.97 -13.09
C MET A 116 -2.33 -27.91 -12.70
N SER A 117 -2.61 -28.04 -11.41
CA SER A 117 -3.97 -27.86 -10.89
C SER A 117 -4.28 -26.38 -10.78
N MET A 118 -5.36 -25.94 -11.42
CA MET A 118 -5.74 -24.53 -11.54
C MET A 118 -6.57 -24.09 -10.34
N TYR A 119 -5.97 -24.10 -9.13
CA TYR A 119 -6.64 -23.61 -7.91
C TYR A 119 -6.64 -22.09 -7.80
N SER A 120 -5.72 -21.42 -8.49
CA SER A 120 -5.50 -19.98 -8.43
C SER A 120 -5.80 -19.33 -9.78
N VAL A 121 -6.99 -19.62 -10.36
CA VAL A 121 -7.47 -18.96 -11.59
C VAL A 121 -8.46 -17.90 -11.21
N MET A 122 -8.20 -16.67 -11.66
CA MET A 122 -9.05 -15.51 -11.44
C MET A 122 -9.75 -15.08 -12.73
N GLY A 123 -11.08 -15.02 -12.67
CA GLY A 123 -11.90 -14.40 -13.68
C GLY A 123 -11.94 -12.91 -13.51
N VAL A 124 -11.48 -12.17 -14.53
CA VAL A 124 -11.38 -10.71 -14.53
C VAL A 124 -11.94 -10.13 -15.81
N TYR A 125 -12.21 -8.83 -15.85
CA TYR A 125 -12.39 -8.12 -17.11
C TYR A 125 -11.01 -7.88 -17.72
N SER A 126 -10.73 -8.52 -18.86
CA SER A 126 -9.44 -8.40 -19.55
C SER A 126 -9.09 -6.94 -19.88
N GLU A 127 -10.08 -6.13 -20.24
CA GLU A 127 -9.94 -4.71 -20.59
C GLU A 127 -9.49 -3.84 -19.41
N ALA A 128 -9.76 -4.27 -18.19
CA ALA A 128 -9.47 -3.48 -16.98
C ALA A 128 -8.03 -3.65 -16.47
N LEU A 129 -7.35 -4.75 -16.79
CA LEU A 129 -6.06 -5.11 -16.22
C LEU A 129 -5.01 -4.01 -16.35
N SER A 130 -4.94 -3.33 -17.50
CA SER A 130 -4.00 -2.22 -17.72
C SER A 130 -4.20 -1.06 -16.74
N ASN A 131 -5.44 -0.76 -16.38
CA ASN A 131 -5.78 0.33 -15.46
C ASN A 131 -5.38 0.01 -14.00
N PHE A 132 -5.30 -1.28 -13.67
CA PHE A 132 -4.81 -1.76 -12.37
C PHE A 132 -3.28 -1.89 -12.32
N GLY A 133 -2.56 -1.48 -13.37
CA GLY A 133 -1.11 -1.49 -13.41
C GLY A 133 -0.48 -2.84 -13.75
N TYR A 134 -1.28 -3.85 -14.14
CA TYR A 134 -0.73 -5.11 -14.63
C TYR A 134 0.08 -4.89 -15.91
N LYS A 135 1.24 -5.50 -15.98
CA LYS A 135 2.15 -5.42 -17.14
C LYS A 135 2.62 -6.81 -17.53
N ALA A 136 2.67 -7.07 -18.83
CA ALA A 136 3.28 -8.29 -19.35
C ALA A 136 4.80 -8.12 -19.39
N GLU A 137 5.53 -9.10 -18.84
CA GLU A 137 6.98 -9.23 -19.01
C GLU A 137 7.31 -9.82 -20.39
N LYS A 138 6.50 -10.80 -20.82
CA LYS A 138 6.59 -11.44 -22.13
C LYS A 138 5.18 -11.60 -22.69
N GLY A 139 5.04 -11.46 -24.00
CA GLY A 139 3.73 -11.51 -24.66
C GLY A 139 2.90 -10.26 -24.44
N GLU A 140 1.60 -10.40 -24.34
CA GLU A 140 0.61 -9.33 -24.18
C GLU A 140 -0.29 -9.58 -22.97
N LEU A 141 -1.02 -8.55 -22.53
CA LEU A 141 -2.04 -8.70 -21.52
C LEU A 141 -3.18 -9.58 -21.99
N LEU A 142 -3.99 -10.05 -21.04
CA LEU A 142 -5.14 -10.90 -21.30
C LEU A 142 -6.11 -10.27 -22.31
N THR A 143 -6.57 -11.09 -23.24
CA THR A 143 -7.69 -10.78 -24.14
C THR A 143 -8.70 -11.91 -24.09
N ALA A 144 -9.99 -11.60 -24.28
CA ALA A 144 -11.03 -12.64 -24.36
C ALA A 144 -10.77 -13.61 -25.54
N SER A 145 -11.15 -14.87 -25.35
CA SER A 145 -10.92 -15.90 -26.35
C SER A 145 -11.80 -15.68 -27.59
N THR A 146 -11.22 -15.77 -28.77
CA THR A 146 -11.95 -15.61 -30.04
C THR A 146 -12.86 -16.82 -30.33
N ASN A 147 -12.41 -18.03 -29.98
CA ASN A 147 -13.15 -19.28 -30.19
C ASN A 147 -12.99 -20.22 -28.98
N LEU A 148 -13.75 -19.97 -27.92
CA LEU A 148 -13.69 -20.72 -26.67
C LEU A 148 -14.02 -22.23 -26.82
N LYS A 149 -14.68 -22.64 -27.91
CA LYS A 149 -14.90 -24.08 -28.15
C LYS A 149 -13.64 -24.83 -28.52
N LYS A 150 -12.61 -24.15 -28.99
CA LYS A 150 -11.35 -24.73 -29.42
C LYS A 150 -10.21 -24.36 -28.48
N GLU A 151 -10.09 -23.09 -28.17
CA GLU A 151 -8.95 -22.56 -27.44
C GLU A 151 -9.39 -21.58 -26.36
N VAL A 152 -8.62 -21.45 -25.29
CA VAL A 152 -8.83 -20.52 -24.18
C VAL A 152 -7.59 -19.67 -23.96
N ASN A 153 -7.78 -18.37 -23.84
CA ASN A 153 -6.74 -17.42 -23.53
C ASN A 153 -6.50 -17.37 -22.02
N ILE A 154 -5.24 -17.54 -21.61
CA ILE A 154 -4.85 -17.46 -20.21
C ILE A 154 -3.60 -16.56 -20.08
N LEU A 155 -3.60 -15.66 -19.11
CA LEU A 155 -2.45 -14.86 -18.73
C LEU A 155 -1.84 -15.46 -17.47
N PHE A 156 -0.55 -15.75 -17.51
CA PHE A 156 0.17 -16.39 -16.42
C PHE A 156 0.82 -15.36 -15.51
N GLY A 157 0.76 -15.59 -14.20
CA GLY A 157 1.64 -14.92 -13.25
C GLY A 157 3.08 -15.35 -13.44
N ASN A 158 4.02 -14.52 -12.97
CA ASN A 158 5.47 -14.72 -13.20
C ASN A 158 5.99 -16.09 -12.75
N GLN A 159 5.44 -16.62 -11.66
CA GLN A 159 5.86 -17.89 -11.05
C GLN A 159 4.88 -19.05 -11.25
N SER A 160 3.74 -18.81 -11.90
CA SER A 160 2.71 -19.85 -12.07
C SER A 160 3.20 -21.08 -12.83
N ALA A 161 4.20 -20.94 -13.71
CA ALA A 161 4.79 -22.07 -14.43
C ALA A 161 5.50 -23.09 -13.53
N TYR A 162 5.90 -22.68 -12.32
CA TYR A 162 6.54 -23.60 -11.35
C TYR A 162 5.53 -24.49 -10.62
N ASP A 163 4.23 -24.24 -10.78
CA ASP A 163 3.18 -25.09 -10.24
C ASP A 163 2.92 -26.37 -11.08
N PHE A 164 3.59 -26.51 -12.23
CA PHE A 164 3.56 -27.75 -12.98
C PHE A 164 4.27 -28.87 -12.25
N GLU A 165 3.56 -30.00 -12.08
CA GLU A 165 4.06 -31.22 -11.49
C GLU A 165 4.37 -32.26 -12.56
N ASP A 166 5.49 -32.96 -12.43
CA ASP A 166 5.75 -34.19 -13.19
C ASP A 166 4.96 -35.35 -12.57
N THR A 167 3.88 -35.78 -13.23
CA THR A 167 2.97 -36.83 -12.78
C THR A 167 3.64 -38.21 -12.61
N LYS A 168 4.84 -38.40 -13.17
CA LYS A 168 5.60 -39.66 -13.09
C LYS A 168 6.61 -39.67 -11.95
N ARG A 169 6.81 -38.52 -11.25
CA ARG A 169 7.73 -38.42 -10.11
C ARG A 169 6.99 -38.52 -8.78
N SER A 170 7.74 -38.89 -7.75
CA SER A 170 7.23 -38.85 -6.38
C SER A 170 6.92 -37.41 -5.96
N TRP A 171 5.88 -37.22 -5.15
CA TRP A 171 5.44 -35.90 -4.64
C TRP A 171 6.52 -35.04 -4.02
N ARG A 172 7.64 -35.62 -3.57
CA ARG A 172 8.79 -34.87 -3.00
C ARG A 172 9.65 -34.17 -4.05
N ASN A 173 9.65 -34.64 -5.30
CA ASN A 173 10.51 -34.17 -6.37
C ASN A 173 9.74 -33.93 -7.68
N ASN A 174 8.44 -33.73 -7.59
CA ASN A 174 7.58 -33.59 -8.76
C ASN A 174 7.42 -32.14 -9.24
N ARG A 175 7.95 -31.14 -8.50
CA ARG A 175 7.94 -29.73 -8.87
C ARG A 175 9.35 -29.16 -8.95
N VAL A 176 9.51 -28.08 -9.73
CA VAL A 176 10.70 -27.24 -9.70
C VAL A 176 10.45 -26.11 -8.70
N SER A 177 11.39 -25.87 -7.80
CA SER A 177 11.27 -24.77 -6.86
C SER A 177 11.60 -23.44 -7.51
N ALA A 178 10.74 -22.44 -7.35
CA ALA A 178 10.96 -21.05 -7.79
C ALA A 178 11.94 -20.31 -6.86
N ILE A 179 13.09 -20.90 -6.56
CA ILE A 179 14.14 -20.32 -5.71
C ILE A 179 15.38 -20.12 -6.58
N PRO A 180 15.94 -18.90 -6.64
CA PRO A 180 17.16 -18.64 -7.37
C PRO A 180 18.34 -19.50 -6.85
N ASP A 181 19.26 -19.86 -7.75
CA ASP A 181 20.53 -20.51 -7.39
C ASP A 181 21.49 -19.51 -6.69
N GLU A 182 22.67 -19.98 -6.28
CA GLU A 182 23.70 -19.14 -5.63
C GLU A 182 24.16 -17.96 -6.50
N ASN A 183 23.91 -18.01 -7.82
CA ASN A 183 24.27 -16.98 -8.79
C ASN A 183 23.09 -16.04 -9.08
N GLY A 184 21.91 -16.27 -8.45
CA GLY A 184 20.70 -15.50 -8.66
C GLY A 184 19.88 -15.91 -9.88
N ASN A 185 20.20 -17.03 -10.55
CA ASN A 185 19.44 -17.51 -11.71
C ASN A 185 18.27 -18.37 -11.25
N MET A 186 17.10 -18.12 -11.83
CA MET A 186 15.92 -18.97 -11.61
C MET A 186 16.08 -20.28 -12.40
N PRO A 187 15.75 -21.44 -11.81
CA PRO A 187 15.75 -22.70 -12.54
C PRO A 187 14.65 -22.68 -13.61
N ASP A 188 14.86 -23.40 -14.71
CA ASP A 188 13.86 -23.53 -15.76
C ASP A 188 12.65 -24.35 -15.23
N PRO A 189 11.40 -23.88 -15.39
CA PRO A 189 10.22 -24.67 -15.06
C PRO A 189 10.09 -25.89 -15.98
N PHE A 190 9.29 -26.88 -15.62
CA PHE A 190 9.06 -28.07 -16.46
C PHE A 190 8.35 -27.77 -17.79
N VAL A 191 7.61 -26.68 -17.84
CA VAL A 191 6.81 -26.24 -19.00
C VAL A 191 7.11 -24.78 -19.25
N ASP A 192 7.43 -24.43 -20.49
CA ASP A 192 7.49 -23.04 -20.94
C ASP A 192 6.10 -22.60 -21.40
N PRO A 193 5.42 -21.70 -20.68
CA PRO A 193 4.04 -21.35 -20.99
C PRO A 193 3.84 -20.75 -22.40
N LEU A 194 4.86 -20.10 -22.97
CA LEU A 194 4.76 -19.44 -24.27
C LEU A 194 5.09 -20.35 -25.44
N ASN A 195 5.88 -21.40 -25.22
CA ASN A 195 6.40 -22.22 -26.31
C ASN A 195 5.86 -23.65 -26.31
N ASP A 196 5.46 -24.19 -25.17
CA ASP A 196 4.97 -25.55 -25.05
C ASP A 196 3.46 -25.63 -25.35
N LYS A 197 3.04 -26.73 -25.97
CA LYS A 197 1.61 -27.01 -26.16
C LYS A 197 0.99 -27.45 -24.84
N MET A 198 -0.10 -26.79 -24.49
CA MET A 198 -0.85 -27.06 -23.26
C MET A 198 -2.33 -27.25 -23.59
N THR A 199 -2.98 -28.07 -22.78
CA THR A 199 -4.40 -28.35 -22.85
C THR A 199 -5.06 -28.13 -21.50
N LEU A 200 -6.09 -27.28 -21.45
CA LEU A 200 -6.97 -27.15 -20.31
C LEU A 200 -7.89 -28.35 -20.24
N GLN A 201 -7.99 -28.98 -19.08
CA GLN A 201 -8.89 -30.10 -18.80
C GLN A 201 -9.81 -29.76 -17.63
N LEU A 202 -11.12 -29.99 -17.83
CA LEU A 202 -12.13 -29.89 -16.81
C LEU A 202 -12.66 -31.31 -16.55
N GLU A 203 -12.20 -31.93 -15.48
CA GLU A 203 -12.50 -33.32 -15.15
C GLU A 203 -13.78 -33.42 -14.30
N SER A 204 -14.52 -34.53 -14.43
CA SER A 204 -15.66 -34.82 -13.58
C SER A 204 -15.28 -34.92 -12.11
N GLN A 205 -16.10 -34.41 -11.22
CA GLN A 205 -15.97 -34.61 -9.79
C GLN A 205 -16.66 -35.90 -9.31
N GLU A 206 -17.55 -36.47 -10.14
CA GLU A 206 -18.20 -37.72 -9.84
C GLU A 206 -17.47 -38.89 -10.48
N PHE A 207 -17.32 -39.99 -9.74
CA PHE A 207 -16.68 -41.20 -10.20
C PHE A 207 -17.70 -42.36 -10.17
N ASP A 208 -17.54 -43.33 -11.04
CA ASP A 208 -18.29 -44.55 -11.04
C ASP A 208 -17.79 -45.52 -9.96
N GLU A 209 -18.47 -46.68 -9.80
CA GLU A 209 -18.11 -47.72 -8.85
C GLU A 209 -16.72 -48.31 -9.08
N ASN A 210 -16.15 -48.10 -10.27
CA ASN A 210 -14.82 -48.57 -10.64
C ASN A 210 -13.75 -47.49 -10.50
N GLY A 211 -14.13 -46.29 -10.03
CA GLY A 211 -13.20 -45.16 -9.86
C GLY A 211 -12.89 -44.37 -11.14
N ASN A 212 -13.64 -44.59 -12.23
CA ASN A 212 -13.50 -43.81 -13.44
C ASN A 212 -14.38 -42.55 -13.39
N PRO A 213 -13.95 -41.44 -14.04
CA PRO A 213 -14.77 -40.24 -14.14
C PRO A 213 -16.14 -40.57 -14.79
N LYS A 214 -17.23 -40.19 -14.15
CA LYS A 214 -18.60 -40.48 -14.60
C LYS A 214 -18.99 -39.77 -15.88
N TYR A 215 -18.42 -38.57 -16.11
CA TYR A 215 -18.68 -37.75 -17.27
C TYR A 215 -17.38 -37.47 -18.03
N PRO A 216 -17.43 -37.24 -19.36
CA PRO A 216 -16.24 -36.95 -20.14
C PRO A 216 -15.62 -35.61 -19.75
N ALA A 217 -14.30 -35.55 -19.76
CA ALA A 217 -13.58 -34.31 -19.53
C ALA A 217 -13.81 -33.32 -20.70
N ILE A 218 -13.94 -32.05 -20.37
CA ILE A 218 -13.95 -30.98 -21.35
C ILE A 218 -12.50 -30.56 -21.57
N THR A 219 -12.05 -30.51 -22.80
CA THR A 219 -10.68 -30.13 -23.16
C THR A 219 -10.65 -28.93 -24.09
N ARG A 220 -9.67 -28.03 -23.89
CA ARG A 220 -9.41 -26.85 -24.73
C ARG A 220 -7.92 -26.64 -24.90
N ASP A 221 -7.49 -26.24 -26.07
CA ASP A 221 -6.11 -25.79 -26.24
C ASP A 221 -5.89 -24.51 -25.43
N VAL A 222 -4.75 -24.40 -24.77
CA VAL A 222 -4.39 -23.18 -24.01
C VAL A 222 -3.54 -22.29 -24.89
N ASN A 223 -4.00 -21.04 -25.05
CA ASN A 223 -3.23 -19.98 -25.66
C ASN A 223 -2.77 -19.02 -24.53
N VAL A 224 -1.48 -19.07 -24.20
CA VAL A 224 -0.93 -18.13 -23.20
C VAL A 224 -0.70 -16.78 -23.87
N THR A 225 -1.44 -15.77 -23.44
CA THR A 225 -1.32 -14.41 -24.01
C THR A 225 -0.03 -13.74 -23.56
N GLY A 226 0.39 -14.01 -22.34
CA GLY A 226 1.66 -13.48 -21.82
C GLY A 226 1.96 -13.97 -20.40
N ILE A 227 3.08 -13.51 -19.88
CA ILE A 227 3.54 -13.72 -18.51
C ILE A 227 3.64 -12.34 -17.84
N LEU A 228 3.09 -12.19 -16.65
CA LEU A 228 3.08 -10.93 -15.91
C LEU A 228 4.46 -10.60 -15.32
N VAL A 229 4.73 -9.31 -15.17
CA VAL A 229 5.81 -8.83 -14.30
C VAL A 229 5.41 -9.11 -12.85
N ALA A 230 6.31 -9.71 -12.07
CA ALA A 230 6.11 -9.83 -10.62
C ALA A 230 6.19 -8.44 -9.98
N ASP A 231 5.07 -7.89 -9.55
CA ASP A 231 4.98 -6.56 -8.94
C ASP A 231 4.12 -6.60 -7.68
N SER A 232 4.79 -6.61 -6.53
CA SER A 232 4.11 -6.63 -5.23
C SER A 232 3.32 -5.35 -4.94
N SER A 233 3.63 -4.24 -5.64
CA SER A 233 2.88 -2.99 -5.50
C SER A 233 1.52 -3.04 -6.19
N VAL A 234 1.36 -3.91 -7.20
CA VAL A 234 0.07 -4.21 -7.85
C VAL A 234 -0.68 -5.29 -7.07
N GLY A 235 0.04 -6.32 -6.63
CA GLY A 235 -0.48 -7.41 -5.83
C GLY A 235 0.33 -8.71 -6.00
N TYR A 236 0.30 -9.55 -4.97
CA TYR A 236 0.99 -10.84 -5.00
C TYR A 236 0.46 -11.81 -6.07
N GLU A 237 -0.75 -11.58 -6.53
CA GLU A 237 -1.40 -12.34 -7.60
C GLU A 237 -0.66 -12.22 -8.94
N THR A 238 0.09 -11.15 -9.18
CA THR A 238 0.95 -10.99 -10.38
C THR A 238 2.01 -12.09 -10.50
N SER A 239 2.36 -12.70 -9.37
CA SER A 239 3.34 -13.78 -9.34
C SER A 239 2.70 -15.17 -9.42
N TYR A 240 1.60 -15.41 -8.69
CA TYR A 240 1.13 -16.76 -8.40
C TYR A 240 -0.17 -17.16 -9.10
N TYR A 241 -0.93 -16.20 -9.65
CA TYR A 241 -2.24 -16.48 -10.22
C TYR A 241 -2.22 -16.53 -11.73
N CYS A 242 -3.12 -17.34 -12.30
CA CYS A 242 -3.47 -17.28 -13.70
C CYS A 242 -4.76 -16.50 -13.88
N PHE A 243 -4.87 -15.74 -14.94
CA PHE A 243 -6.03 -14.91 -15.23
C PHE A 243 -6.73 -15.37 -16.50
N MET A 244 -8.04 -15.37 -16.45
CA MET A 244 -8.93 -15.67 -17.56
C MET A 244 -10.00 -14.59 -17.69
N ASP A 245 -10.46 -14.29 -18.88
CA ASP A 245 -11.59 -13.37 -19.02
C ASP A 245 -12.83 -13.95 -18.36
N ILE A 246 -13.56 -13.13 -17.63
CA ILE A 246 -14.73 -13.59 -16.86
C ILE A 246 -15.83 -14.18 -17.76
N LYS A 247 -15.96 -13.69 -19.01
CA LYS A 247 -16.92 -14.22 -19.97
C LYS A 247 -16.56 -15.64 -20.37
N ASP A 248 -15.28 -15.89 -20.63
CA ASP A 248 -14.76 -17.21 -20.98
C ASP A 248 -14.95 -18.19 -19.82
N LEU A 249 -14.64 -17.75 -18.62
CA LEU A 249 -14.78 -18.55 -17.40
C LEU A 249 -16.26 -18.92 -17.14
N ARG A 250 -17.19 -17.98 -17.35
CA ARG A 250 -18.64 -18.23 -17.24
C ARG A 250 -19.14 -19.26 -18.25
N GLU A 251 -18.71 -19.15 -19.51
CA GLU A 251 -19.12 -20.09 -20.56
C GLU A 251 -18.57 -21.50 -20.30
N LEU A 252 -17.29 -21.61 -19.86
CA LEU A 252 -16.71 -22.89 -19.43
C LEU A 252 -17.47 -23.48 -18.25
N TYR A 253 -17.86 -22.67 -17.27
CA TYR A 253 -18.62 -23.14 -16.12
C TYR A 253 -20.04 -23.59 -16.49
N LYS A 254 -20.73 -22.87 -17.39
CA LYS A 254 -22.02 -23.30 -17.92
C LYS A 254 -21.91 -24.64 -18.66
N GLU A 255 -20.87 -24.81 -19.48
CA GLU A 255 -20.61 -26.05 -20.18
C GLU A 255 -20.31 -27.18 -19.21
N TYR A 256 -19.48 -26.91 -18.20
CA TYR A 256 -19.13 -27.86 -17.14
C TYR A 256 -20.37 -28.35 -16.37
N LYS A 257 -21.26 -27.45 -15.96
CA LYS A 257 -22.53 -27.80 -15.32
C LYS A 257 -23.40 -28.68 -16.21
N ARG A 258 -23.49 -28.33 -17.51
CA ARG A 258 -24.28 -29.09 -18.49
C ARG A 258 -23.76 -30.52 -18.68
N VAL A 259 -22.45 -30.67 -18.86
CA VAL A 259 -21.82 -32.00 -19.07
C VAL A 259 -21.89 -32.86 -17.83
N ASN A 260 -21.63 -32.31 -16.66
CA ASN A 260 -21.66 -33.01 -15.38
C ASN A 260 -23.08 -33.14 -14.78
N LYS A 261 -24.10 -32.62 -15.48
CA LYS A 261 -25.52 -32.64 -15.04
C LYS A 261 -25.72 -32.02 -13.64
N ILE A 262 -24.91 -31.03 -13.30
CA ILE A 262 -25.01 -30.32 -12.02
C ILE A 262 -26.28 -29.46 -12.06
N ARG A 263 -27.20 -29.71 -11.11
CA ARG A 263 -28.41 -28.89 -10.94
C ARG A 263 -28.08 -27.74 -9.98
N ASP A 264 -28.61 -26.55 -10.29
CA ASP A 264 -28.59 -25.41 -9.38
C ASP A 264 -29.62 -25.65 -8.26
N ASP A 265 -29.28 -26.47 -7.28
CA ASP A 265 -30.12 -26.65 -6.09
C ASP A 265 -30.06 -25.37 -5.26
N LYS A 266 -31.15 -24.59 -5.30
CA LYS A 266 -31.36 -23.38 -4.48
C LYS A 266 -31.31 -23.65 -2.96
N ASN A 267 -31.21 -24.92 -2.55
CA ASN A 267 -31.25 -25.38 -1.15
C ASN A 267 -29.93 -25.89 -0.60
N GLN A 268 -28.84 -25.87 -1.35
CA GLN A 268 -27.55 -26.15 -0.72
C GLN A 268 -27.12 -24.95 0.12
N ASN A 269 -27.29 -25.08 1.42
CA ASN A 269 -26.69 -24.26 2.49
C ASN A 269 -25.13 -24.33 2.50
N SER A 270 -24.54 -24.61 1.35
CA SER A 270 -23.09 -24.53 1.17
C SER A 270 -22.76 -23.04 1.03
N GLY A 271 -22.17 -22.48 2.07
CA GLY A 271 -21.84 -21.07 2.23
C GLY A 271 -20.89 -20.46 1.20
N ASN A 272 -20.93 -20.97 0.00
CA ASN A 272 -20.13 -20.50 -1.12
C ASN A 272 -21.05 -20.03 -2.23
N THR A 273 -21.43 -18.77 -2.15
CA THR A 273 -22.24 -18.02 -3.12
C THR A 273 -21.46 -17.67 -4.40
N ASN A 274 -20.32 -18.30 -4.64
CA ASN A 274 -19.53 -18.09 -5.85
C ASN A 274 -20.17 -18.80 -7.06
N THR A 275 -21.36 -18.34 -7.41
CA THR A 275 -21.79 -18.41 -8.80
C THR A 275 -21.01 -17.29 -9.49
N LEU A 276 -20.42 -17.52 -10.66
CA LEU A 276 -19.74 -16.48 -11.44
C LEU A 276 -20.68 -15.32 -11.85
N GLU A 277 -21.90 -15.29 -11.33
CA GLU A 277 -22.93 -14.26 -11.46
C GLU A 277 -22.99 -13.33 -10.24
N ASN A 278 -22.56 -13.83 -9.05
CA ASN A 278 -22.43 -13.05 -7.82
C ASN A 278 -20.98 -13.17 -7.35
N TYR A 279 -20.29 -12.06 -7.32
CA TYR A 279 -18.84 -12.02 -7.02
C TYR A 279 -18.58 -11.98 -5.53
N SER A 280 -17.56 -12.73 -5.09
CA SER A 280 -17.05 -12.66 -3.72
C SER A 280 -16.13 -11.46 -3.53
N GLN A 281 -15.46 -11.04 -4.60
CA GLN A 281 -14.50 -9.94 -4.57
C GLN A 281 -14.56 -9.14 -5.87
N VAL A 282 -14.44 -7.82 -5.75
CA VAL A 282 -14.35 -6.87 -6.87
C VAL A 282 -13.27 -5.86 -6.55
N LYS A 283 -12.44 -5.54 -7.52
CA LYS A 283 -11.44 -4.48 -7.45
C LYS A 283 -11.96 -3.24 -8.18
N VAL A 284 -11.79 -2.09 -7.54
CA VAL A 284 -12.16 -0.77 -8.06
C VAL A 284 -10.92 0.09 -8.10
N LYS A 285 -10.62 0.69 -9.23
CA LYS A 285 -9.52 1.63 -9.42
C LYS A 285 -10.05 3.05 -9.43
N VAL A 286 -9.48 3.89 -8.61
CA VAL A 286 -9.80 5.32 -8.51
C VAL A 286 -8.67 6.12 -9.16
N SER A 287 -9.01 7.24 -9.79
CA SER A 287 -8.08 8.09 -10.52
C SER A 287 -7.07 8.81 -9.62
N ASP A 288 -7.50 9.18 -8.41
CA ASP A 288 -6.71 9.96 -7.46
C ASP A 288 -6.91 9.45 -6.04
N ILE A 289 -5.85 9.49 -5.24
CA ILE A 289 -5.87 9.05 -3.84
C ILE A 289 -6.85 9.86 -2.98
N ASP A 290 -7.01 11.14 -3.28
CA ASP A 290 -7.90 12.03 -2.51
C ASP A 290 -9.38 11.69 -2.71
N LEU A 291 -9.74 11.01 -3.82
CA LEU A 291 -11.08 10.55 -4.11
C LEU A 291 -11.39 9.16 -3.52
N VAL A 292 -10.36 8.41 -3.08
CA VAL A 292 -10.54 7.04 -2.56
C VAL A 292 -11.52 7.00 -1.40
N SER A 293 -11.37 7.90 -0.43
CA SER A 293 -12.27 7.95 0.74
C SER A 293 -13.73 8.23 0.35
N GLN A 294 -13.96 9.08 -0.64
CA GLN A 294 -15.30 9.41 -1.13
C GLN A 294 -15.95 8.21 -1.85
N VAL A 295 -15.20 7.56 -2.74
CA VAL A 295 -15.66 6.37 -3.48
C VAL A 295 -15.89 5.21 -2.52
N ASP A 296 -14.97 4.99 -1.56
CA ASP A 296 -15.07 3.97 -0.53
C ASP A 296 -16.35 4.13 0.31
N GLN A 297 -16.65 5.36 0.74
CA GLN A 297 -17.89 5.65 1.50
C GLN A 297 -19.13 5.42 0.63
N ALA A 298 -19.12 5.84 -0.64
CA ALA A 298 -20.25 5.61 -1.55
C ALA A 298 -20.54 4.10 -1.74
N ILE A 299 -19.51 3.27 -1.83
CA ILE A 299 -19.66 1.82 -1.94
C ILE A 299 -20.18 1.22 -0.61
N LYS A 300 -19.72 1.71 0.54
CA LYS A 300 -20.25 1.31 1.86
C LYS A 300 -21.72 1.68 2.03
N ASP A 301 -22.13 2.84 1.54
CA ASP A 301 -23.52 3.29 1.57
C ASP A 301 -24.43 2.42 0.69
N MET A 302 -23.86 1.74 -0.33
CA MET A 302 -24.56 0.69 -1.10
C MET A 302 -24.70 -0.63 -0.33
N GLY A 303 -24.10 -0.76 0.87
CA GLY A 303 -24.18 -1.94 1.73
C GLY A 303 -23.06 -2.96 1.54
N TYR A 304 -21.96 -2.61 0.90
CA TYR A 304 -20.81 -3.50 0.70
C TYR A 304 -19.69 -3.22 1.69
N ASP A 305 -18.99 -4.29 2.11
CA ASP A 305 -17.76 -4.16 2.86
C ASP A 305 -16.60 -3.87 1.92
N THR A 306 -15.79 -2.88 2.25
CA THR A 306 -14.65 -2.46 1.44
C THR A 306 -13.35 -2.53 2.25
N TYR A 307 -12.27 -2.75 1.55
CA TYR A 307 -10.91 -2.62 2.04
C TYR A 307 -10.09 -1.75 1.08
N SER A 308 -9.43 -0.73 1.62
CA SER A 308 -8.49 0.09 0.88
C SER A 308 -7.27 0.38 1.75
N LEU A 309 -6.10 0.58 1.14
CA LEU A 309 -4.90 1.01 1.88
C LEU A 309 -5.06 2.42 2.46
N GLU A 310 -5.93 3.23 1.86
CA GLU A 310 -6.30 4.55 2.40
C GLU A 310 -6.95 4.43 3.78
N SER A 311 -7.79 3.40 4.00
CA SER A 311 -8.39 3.13 5.31
C SER A 311 -7.37 2.80 6.41
N VAL A 312 -6.15 2.38 6.02
CA VAL A 312 -5.02 2.15 6.93
C VAL A 312 -4.21 3.44 7.13
N ARG A 313 -4.08 4.26 6.07
CA ARG A 313 -3.34 5.52 6.10
C ARG A 313 -3.92 6.51 7.12
N GLU A 314 -5.23 6.67 7.16
CA GLU A 314 -5.89 7.65 8.03
C GLU A 314 -5.61 7.44 9.54
N PRO A 315 -5.79 6.23 10.11
CA PRO A 315 -5.41 5.96 11.51
C PRO A 315 -3.92 6.17 11.78
N MET A 316 -3.05 5.78 10.85
CA MET A 316 -1.60 5.98 10.99
C MET A 316 -1.24 7.46 11.02
N GLN A 317 -1.82 8.28 10.14
CA GLN A 317 -1.62 9.73 10.16
C GLN A 317 -2.10 10.36 11.47
N LYS A 318 -3.26 9.98 11.99
CA LYS A 318 -3.77 10.45 13.30
C LYS A 318 -2.80 10.10 14.44
N GLN A 319 -2.27 8.89 14.43
CA GLN A 319 -1.28 8.46 15.42
C GLN A 319 0.01 9.29 15.34
N MET A 320 0.49 9.56 14.13
CA MET A 320 1.67 10.41 13.90
C MET A 320 1.43 11.85 14.38
N GLN A 321 0.27 12.43 14.08
CA GLN A 321 -0.10 13.76 14.58
C GLN A 321 -0.11 13.82 16.09
N GLN A 322 -0.63 12.80 16.78
CA GLN A 322 -0.60 12.73 18.24
C GLN A 322 0.85 12.68 18.77
N GLN A 323 1.73 11.91 18.13
CA GLN A 323 3.15 11.86 18.51
C GLN A 323 3.85 13.21 18.28
N GLN A 324 3.56 13.89 17.16
CA GLN A 324 4.09 15.22 16.86
C GLN A 324 3.61 16.26 17.90
N LEU A 325 2.34 16.23 18.30
CA LEU A 325 1.81 17.11 19.34
C LEU A 325 2.49 16.85 20.70
N PHE A 326 2.71 15.59 21.05
CA PHE A 326 3.43 15.23 22.27
C PHE A 326 4.87 15.76 22.27
N LEU A 327 5.64 15.51 21.21
CA LEU A 327 7.00 16.00 21.06
C LEU A 327 7.05 17.54 21.02
N GLY A 328 6.09 18.16 20.33
CA GLY A 328 5.94 19.62 20.25
C GLY A 328 5.69 20.24 21.62
N SER A 329 4.90 19.61 22.48
CA SER A 329 4.65 20.07 23.84
C SER A 329 5.90 20.03 24.71
N LEU A 330 6.72 18.98 24.58
CA LEU A 330 8.00 18.89 25.28
C LEU A 330 8.98 19.97 24.82
N ALA A 331 9.05 20.24 23.51
CA ALA A 331 9.88 21.31 22.96
C ALA A 331 9.40 22.69 23.46
N ALA A 332 8.10 22.94 23.50
CA ALA A 332 7.53 24.18 24.02
C ALA A 332 7.88 24.42 25.52
N ILE A 333 7.78 23.36 26.33
CA ILE A 333 8.20 23.42 27.73
C ILE A 333 9.69 23.77 27.87
N SER A 334 10.55 23.14 27.04
CA SER A 334 12.00 23.41 27.05
C SER A 334 12.30 24.87 26.69
N LEU A 335 11.61 25.43 25.68
CA LEU A 335 11.74 26.84 25.32
C LEU A 335 11.25 27.78 26.43
N LEU A 336 10.16 27.43 27.11
CA LEU A 336 9.63 28.20 28.21
C LEU A 336 10.65 28.26 29.36
N VAL A 337 11.26 27.12 29.70
CA VAL A 337 12.33 27.07 30.71
C VAL A 337 13.55 27.94 30.30
N ALA A 338 13.94 27.88 29.04
CA ALA A 338 15.01 28.74 28.51
C ALA A 338 14.65 30.23 28.59
N ALA A 339 13.43 30.62 28.26
CA ALA A 339 12.95 31.98 28.36
C ALA A 339 12.96 32.51 29.80
N ILE A 340 12.54 31.68 30.77
CA ILE A 340 12.62 32.00 32.22
C ILE A 340 14.08 32.17 32.62
N GLY A 341 14.97 31.29 32.16
CA GLY A 341 16.41 31.38 32.43
C GLY A 341 17.04 32.68 31.90
N ILE A 342 16.72 33.07 30.65
CA ILE A 342 17.15 34.35 30.05
C ILE A 342 16.62 35.52 30.90
N THR A 343 15.34 35.52 31.24
CA THR A 343 14.68 36.57 32.01
C THR A 343 15.35 36.75 33.37
N ASN A 344 15.58 35.66 34.11
CA ASN A 344 16.25 35.69 35.40
C ASN A 344 17.67 36.27 35.29
N THR A 345 18.42 35.86 34.26
CA THR A 345 19.76 36.35 33.98
C THR A 345 19.76 37.85 33.65
N MET A 346 18.78 38.33 32.89
CA MET A 346 18.66 39.76 32.55
C MET A 346 18.28 40.62 33.76
N ILE A 347 17.36 40.14 34.59
CA ILE A 347 16.99 40.84 35.85
C ILE A 347 18.21 41.01 36.71
N MET A 348 19.00 39.95 36.92
CA MET A 348 20.19 40.01 37.73
C MET A 348 21.27 40.94 37.12
N SER A 349 21.42 40.93 35.76
CA SER A 349 22.32 41.83 35.05
C SER A 349 21.94 43.30 35.27
N ILE A 350 20.67 43.63 35.28
CA ILE A 350 20.13 44.97 35.52
C ILE A 350 20.50 45.42 36.96
N TYR A 351 20.23 44.53 37.95
CA TYR A 351 20.54 44.85 39.37
C TYR A 351 22.00 45.12 39.58
N GLU A 352 22.92 44.34 39.03
CA GLU A 352 24.36 44.47 39.16
C GLU A 352 24.91 45.75 38.50
N ARG A 353 24.19 46.28 37.48
CA ARG A 353 24.61 47.51 36.75
C ARG A 353 23.80 48.73 37.08
N THR A 354 23.06 48.76 38.19
CA THR A 354 22.18 49.87 38.56
C THR A 354 22.93 51.21 38.64
N ARG A 355 24.17 51.16 39.15
CA ARG A 355 25.00 52.39 39.19
C ARG A 355 25.45 52.89 37.83
N GLU A 356 25.79 52.00 36.90
CA GLU A 356 26.15 52.38 35.50
C GLU A 356 24.92 52.93 34.77
N ILE A 357 23.75 52.34 34.95
CA ILE A 357 22.47 52.80 34.40
C ILE A 357 22.14 54.22 34.93
N GLY A 358 22.36 54.43 36.26
CA GLY A 358 22.15 55.74 36.90
C GLY A 358 23.03 56.83 36.30
N VAL A 359 24.33 56.55 36.10
CA VAL A 359 25.26 57.46 35.46
C VAL A 359 24.87 57.80 34.02
N MET A 360 24.52 56.79 33.23
CA MET A 360 24.02 57.00 31.85
C MET A 360 22.78 57.86 31.81
N LYS A 361 21.87 57.74 32.76
CA LYS A 361 20.65 58.55 32.88
C LYS A 361 20.94 60.00 33.22
N VAL A 362 21.91 60.25 34.13
CA VAL A 362 22.34 61.61 34.53
C VAL A 362 23.07 62.28 33.40
N LEU A 363 23.79 61.55 32.54
CA LEU A 363 24.47 62.04 31.35
C LEU A 363 23.50 62.29 30.17
N GLY A 364 22.16 62.14 30.36
CA GLY A 364 21.14 62.48 29.35
C GLY A 364 20.83 61.34 28.37
N CYS A 365 21.21 60.08 28.65
CA CYS A 365 20.89 58.97 27.80
C CYS A 365 19.36 58.66 27.84
N LYS A 366 18.70 58.56 26.68
CA LYS A 366 17.30 58.22 26.62
C LYS A 366 17.04 56.80 27.16
N ILE A 367 16.03 56.63 28.00
CA ILE A 367 15.65 55.35 28.63
C ILE A 367 15.42 54.24 27.53
N GLY A 368 14.91 54.62 26.35
CA GLY A 368 14.76 53.72 25.21
C GLY A 368 16.08 53.09 24.76
N ASN A 369 17.17 53.85 24.75
CA ASN A 369 18.50 53.32 24.38
C ASN A 369 19.04 52.36 25.42
N ILE A 370 18.80 52.61 26.71
CA ILE A 370 19.19 51.74 27.80
C ILE A 370 18.42 50.40 27.68
N ARG A 371 17.11 50.46 27.43
CA ARG A 371 16.29 49.23 27.19
C ARG A 371 16.76 48.43 25.97
N ALA A 372 17.14 49.15 24.89
CA ALA A 372 17.62 48.52 23.65
C ALA A 372 18.92 47.72 23.88
N VAL A 373 19.84 48.18 24.74
CA VAL A 373 21.04 47.42 25.09
C VAL A 373 20.70 46.06 25.74
N PHE A 374 19.80 46.05 26.70
CA PHE A 374 19.40 44.81 27.39
C PHE A 374 18.59 43.87 26.50
N LEU A 375 17.68 44.40 25.65
CA LEU A 375 16.94 43.59 24.68
C LEU A 375 17.89 42.99 23.63
N MET A 376 18.92 43.74 23.21
CA MET A 376 19.93 43.24 22.28
C MET A 376 20.84 42.18 22.93
N GLU A 377 21.14 42.31 24.23
CA GLU A 377 21.89 41.32 25.01
C GLU A 377 21.09 40.00 25.10
N ALA A 378 19.79 40.03 25.42
CA ALA A 378 18.89 38.88 25.40
C ALA A 378 18.73 38.27 23.98
N GLY A 379 18.56 39.15 22.97
CA GLY A 379 18.44 38.73 21.57
C GLY A 379 19.70 38.02 21.03
N LEU A 380 20.90 38.50 21.39
CA LEU A 380 22.14 37.85 21.00
C LEU A 380 22.32 36.48 21.69
N ILE A 381 21.95 36.34 22.96
CA ILE A 381 21.92 35.02 23.62
C ILE A 381 21.00 34.04 22.90
N GLY A 382 19.77 34.50 22.59
CA GLY A 382 18.80 33.69 21.85
C GLY A 382 19.27 33.32 20.44
N PHE A 383 19.83 34.30 19.70
CA PHE A 383 20.34 34.08 18.36
C PHE A 383 21.53 33.10 18.32
N CYS A 384 22.53 33.33 19.18
CA CYS A 384 23.69 32.42 19.26
C CYS A 384 23.29 31.02 19.76
N GLY A 385 22.37 30.94 20.73
CA GLY A 385 21.84 29.68 21.21
C GLY A 385 21.04 28.93 20.14
N GLY A 386 20.24 29.67 19.36
CA GLY A 386 19.46 29.10 18.25
C GLY A 386 20.31 28.63 17.06
N LEU A 387 21.45 29.32 16.80
CA LEU A 387 22.39 28.87 15.76
C LEU A 387 23.24 27.66 16.18
N ALA A 388 23.50 27.51 17.48
CA ALA A 388 24.29 26.41 18.00
C ALA A 388 23.47 25.14 18.23
N GLY A 389 22.15 25.26 18.42
CA GLY A 389 21.20 24.15 18.56
C GLY A 389 20.56 23.76 17.26
#